data_230128f0b22816c43a28fc1b69b39b27
#
_entry.id   230128f0b22816c43a28fc1b69b39b27
#
_cell.length_a   1.000
_cell.length_b   1.000
_cell.length_c   1.000
_cell.angle_alpha   90.00
_cell.angle_beta   90.00
_cell.angle_gamma   90.00
#
_symmetry.space_group_name_H-M   'P 1'
#
loop_
_entity.id
_entity.type
_entity.pdbx_description
1 polymer ?
#
loop_
_entity_poly.entity_id
_entity_poly.type
_entity_poly.pdbx_seq_one_letter_code
_entity_poly.pdbx_strand_id
1 'polypeptide(L)'
;MSKAPDKLSIVVFSGDFERVHYALAMAAAAAAVDRPTTLFFTMGAIHALASRREDGSHGWTAMAGAAARDAEFVGRGVGGFEELFDACIALDVRIMVCDMGLRAMGLTGDDLRQDFRHHSGGIVTFLDDASADGAMLFI
;
A
#
# COMPACT_ATOMS: atom_id res chain seq x y z
N MET A 1 19.59 23.65 10.96
CA MET A 1 19.09 22.34 11.40
C MET A 1 18.04 21.82 10.44
N SER A 2 18.25 20.66 9.90
CA SER A 2 17.29 20.07 8.98
C SER A 2 16.07 19.58 9.76
N LYS A 3 14.91 19.68 9.12
CA LYS A 3 13.64 19.30 9.69
C LYS A 3 13.13 18.06 8.93
N ALA A 4 12.71 17.06 9.65
CA ALA A 4 12.09 15.88 9.03
C ALA A 4 10.75 16.28 8.40
N PRO A 5 10.33 15.61 7.31
CA PRO A 5 9.00 15.84 6.74
C PRO A 5 7.90 15.60 7.78
N ASP A 6 6.87 16.43 7.77
CA ASP A 6 5.76 16.31 8.72
C ASP A 6 4.73 15.25 8.31
N LYS A 7 4.77 14.82 7.06
CA LYS A 7 3.87 13.79 6.51
C LYS A 7 4.58 13.03 5.40
N LEU A 8 4.28 11.75 5.28
CA LEU A 8 4.76 10.91 4.18
C LEU A 8 3.58 10.52 3.28
N SER A 9 3.70 10.84 2.00
CA SER A 9 2.71 10.48 0.98
C SER A 9 3.39 9.61 -0.07
N ILE A 10 2.88 8.39 -0.27
CA ILE A 10 3.50 7.42 -1.17
C ILE A 10 2.53 7.06 -2.28
N VAL A 11 2.94 7.28 -3.54
CA VAL A 11 2.24 6.73 -4.70
C VAL A 11 2.76 5.32 -4.89
N VAL A 12 1.89 4.33 -4.75
CA VAL A 12 2.22 2.92 -4.98
C VAL A 12 1.67 2.55 -6.35
N PHE A 13 2.55 2.55 -7.34
CA PHE A 13 2.21 2.38 -8.75
C PHE A 13 2.57 0.99 -9.27
N SER A 14 3.71 0.47 -8.86
CA SER A 14 4.28 -0.74 -9.42
C SER A 14 3.47 -1.99 -9.05
N GLY A 15 3.26 -2.88 -10.01
CA GLY A 15 2.72 -4.21 -9.78
C GLY A 15 3.75 -5.22 -9.30
N ASP A 16 4.97 -4.80 -9.01
CA ASP A 16 6.03 -5.66 -8.49
C ASP A 16 5.89 -5.87 -6.99
N PHE A 17 5.88 -7.12 -6.55
CA PHE A 17 5.67 -7.47 -5.14
C PHE A 17 6.68 -6.80 -4.22
N GLU A 18 7.96 -6.83 -4.56
CA GLU A 18 9.00 -6.26 -3.68
C GLU A 18 8.81 -4.76 -3.48
N ARG A 19 8.41 -4.04 -4.52
CA ARG A 19 8.16 -2.60 -4.43
C ARG A 19 6.97 -2.30 -3.53
N VAL A 20 5.87 -3.04 -3.68
CA VAL A 20 4.69 -2.84 -2.83
C VAL A 20 5.00 -3.21 -1.38
N HIS A 21 5.70 -4.32 -1.16
CA HIS A 21 6.15 -4.73 0.17
C HIS A 21 6.97 -3.62 0.83
N TYR A 22 7.91 -3.02 0.08
CA TYR A 22 8.75 -1.95 0.63
C TYR A 22 7.94 -0.69 0.93
N ALA A 23 6.96 -0.36 0.09
CA ALA A 23 6.06 0.77 0.37
C ALA A 23 5.30 0.57 1.70
N LEU A 24 4.82 -0.65 1.96
CA LEU A 24 4.19 -0.98 3.24
C LEU A 24 5.16 -0.85 4.40
N ALA A 25 6.40 -1.31 4.24
CA ALA A 25 7.43 -1.21 5.27
C ALA A 25 7.74 0.25 5.60
N MET A 26 7.89 1.10 4.59
CA MET A 26 8.11 2.54 4.80
C MET A 26 6.93 3.21 5.49
N ALA A 27 5.71 2.89 5.07
CA ALA A 27 4.51 3.46 5.66
C ALA A 27 4.35 3.05 7.12
N ALA A 28 4.56 1.78 7.44
CA ALA A 28 4.49 1.28 8.81
C ALA A 28 5.55 1.95 9.69
N ALA A 29 6.78 2.10 9.19
CA ALA A 29 7.87 2.75 9.92
C ALA A 29 7.56 4.23 10.19
N ALA A 30 7.07 4.96 9.19
CA ALA A 30 6.71 6.37 9.35
C ALA A 30 5.59 6.55 10.37
N ALA A 31 4.55 5.71 10.29
CA ALA A 31 3.44 5.76 11.24
C ALA A 31 3.88 5.38 12.66
N ALA A 32 4.81 4.45 12.80
CA ALA A 32 5.34 4.04 14.10
C ALA A 32 6.11 5.17 14.82
N VAL A 33 6.63 6.14 14.09
CA VAL A 33 7.26 7.34 14.66
C VAL A 33 6.31 8.55 14.64
N ASP A 34 5.02 8.27 14.63
CA ASP A 34 3.93 9.27 14.71
C ASP A 34 3.90 10.26 13.52
N ARG A 35 4.38 9.83 12.37
CA ARG A 35 4.31 10.65 11.16
C ARG A 35 3.08 10.24 10.36
N PRO A 36 2.10 11.13 10.15
CA PRO A 36 0.95 10.84 9.31
C PRO A 36 1.38 10.33 7.94
N THR A 37 0.77 9.26 7.47
CA THR A 37 1.19 8.59 6.24
C THR A 37 -0.01 8.21 5.39
N THR A 38 0.09 8.47 4.09
CA THR A 38 -0.90 8.07 3.09
C THR A 38 -0.24 7.18 2.04
N LEU A 39 -0.87 6.05 1.77
CA LEU A 39 -0.55 5.18 0.64
C LEU A 39 -1.62 5.37 -0.42
N PHE A 40 -1.23 5.75 -1.63
CA PHE A 40 -2.13 5.92 -2.76
C PHE A 40 -1.85 4.79 -3.77
N PHE A 41 -2.68 3.76 -3.73
CA PHE A 41 -2.56 2.62 -4.64
C PHE A 41 -3.19 2.96 -5.98
N THR A 42 -2.43 2.76 -7.04
CA THR A 42 -2.89 3.00 -8.41
C THR A 42 -2.31 1.95 -9.37
N MET A 43 -2.93 1.80 -10.53
CA MET A 43 -2.49 0.91 -11.60
C MET A 43 -2.16 -0.50 -11.10
N GLY A 44 -1.01 -1.07 -11.49
CA GLY A 44 -0.65 -2.44 -11.16
C GLY A 44 -0.55 -2.75 -9.66
N ALA A 45 -0.25 -1.75 -8.85
CA ALA A 45 -0.16 -1.94 -7.40
C ALA A 45 -1.51 -2.29 -6.76
N ILE A 46 -2.63 -1.95 -7.41
CA ILE A 46 -3.97 -2.27 -6.88
C ILE A 46 -4.16 -3.77 -6.71
N HIS A 47 -3.50 -4.59 -7.52
CA HIS A 47 -3.56 -6.06 -7.38
C HIS A 47 -3.07 -6.55 -6.01
N ALA A 48 -2.24 -5.77 -5.33
CA ALA A 48 -1.80 -6.10 -3.98
C ALA A 48 -2.93 -6.04 -2.95
N LEU A 49 -4.01 -5.33 -3.26
CA LEU A 49 -5.18 -5.18 -2.40
C LEU A 49 -6.35 -6.08 -2.82
N ALA A 50 -6.13 -7.00 -3.75
CA ALA A 50 -7.18 -7.88 -4.26
C ALA A 50 -7.77 -8.75 -3.14
N SER A 51 -9.05 -9.09 -3.29
CA SER A 51 -9.73 -9.99 -2.38
C SER A 51 -9.12 -11.40 -2.44
N ARG A 52 -9.45 -12.25 -1.47
CA ARG A 52 -8.96 -13.63 -1.42
C ARG A 52 -9.30 -14.37 -2.72
N ARG A 53 -8.38 -15.26 -3.10
CA ARG A 53 -8.55 -16.15 -4.25
C ARG A 53 -9.50 -17.30 -3.88
N GLU A 54 -9.95 -18.03 -4.90
CA GLU A 54 -10.86 -19.16 -4.71
C GLU A 54 -10.31 -20.24 -3.78
N ASP A 55 -8.98 -20.42 -3.77
CA ASP A 55 -8.30 -21.39 -2.90
C ASP A 55 -8.13 -20.89 -1.46
N GLY A 56 -8.61 -19.70 -1.14
CA GLY A 56 -8.51 -19.07 0.18
C GLY A 56 -7.22 -18.29 0.44
N SER A 57 -6.26 -18.31 -0.50
CA SER A 57 -5.04 -17.52 -0.36
C SER A 57 -5.32 -16.02 -0.53
N HIS A 58 -4.43 -15.19 0.01
CA HIS A 58 -4.54 -13.75 -0.15
C HIS A 58 -4.41 -13.33 -1.62
N GLY A 59 -5.15 -12.31 -2.02
CA GLY A 59 -5.18 -11.85 -3.41
C GLY A 59 -3.81 -11.40 -3.93
N TRP A 60 -2.98 -10.80 -3.07
CA TRP A 60 -1.64 -10.36 -3.48
C TRP A 60 -0.72 -11.52 -3.90
N THR A 61 -1.02 -12.75 -3.48
CA THR A 61 -0.21 -13.91 -3.87
C THR A 61 -0.30 -14.21 -5.37
N ALA A 62 -1.28 -13.64 -6.07
CA ALA A 62 -1.37 -13.73 -7.52
C ALA A 62 -0.33 -12.87 -8.27
N MET A 63 0.29 -11.91 -7.59
CA MET A 63 1.38 -11.13 -8.16
C MET A 63 2.58 -12.04 -8.42
N ALA A 64 3.31 -11.79 -9.52
CA ALA A 64 4.40 -12.66 -9.96
C ALA A 64 5.43 -12.90 -8.85
N GLY A 65 5.65 -14.16 -8.49
CA GLY A 65 6.64 -14.57 -7.50
C GLY A 65 6.35 -14.15 -6.06
N ALA A 66 5.20 -13.56 -5.79
CA ALA A 66 4.90 -12.92 -4.51
C ALA A 66 4.92 -13.91 -3.34
N ALA A 67 4.23 -15.03 -3.45
CA ALA A 67 4.13 -16.00 -2.35
C ALA A 67 5.50 -16.56 -1.95
N ALA A 68 6.32 -16.91 -2.93
CA ALA A 68 7.68 -17.46 -2.69
C ALA A 68 8.58 -16.39 -2.08
N ARG A 69 8.52 -15.17 -2.59
CA ARG A 69 9.37 -14.07 -2.10
C ARG A 69 8.98 -13.66 -0.68
N ASP A 70 7.68 -13.63 -0.39
CA ASP A 70 7.20 -13.36 0.96
C ASP A 70 7.69 -14.41 1.95
N ALA A 71 7.62 -15.68 1.58
CA ALA A 71 8.11 -16.77 2.41
C ALA A 71 9.63 -16.65 2.68
N GLU A 72 10.41 -16.20 1.69
CA GLU A 72 11.84 -15.93 1.88
C GLU A 72 12.08 -14.81 2.88
N PHE A 73 11.32 -13.72 2.79
CA PHE A 73 11.41 -12.61 3.73
C PHE A 73 11.14 -13.07 5.16
N VAL A 74 10.04 -13.78 5.36
CA VAL A 74 9.68 -14.31 6.67
C VAL A 74 10.76 -15.25 7.22
N GLY A 75 11.28 -16.13 6.36
CA GLY A 75 12.36 -17.05 6.74
C GLY A 75 13.67 -16.38 7.13
N ARG A 76 13.87 -15.13 6.70
CA ARG A 76 15.05 -14.32 7.01
C ARG A 76 14.79 -13.28 8.11
N GLY A 77 13.65 -13.36 8.79
CA GLY A 77 13.30 -12.43 9.85
C GLY A 77 12.81 -11.07 9.38
N VAL A 78 12.44 -10.94 8.10
CA VAL A 78 11.83 -9.73 7.56
C VAL A 78 10.32 -9.88 7.64
N GLY A 79 9.61 -8.83 8.06
CA GLY A 79 8.15 -8.87 8.13
C GLY A 79 7.51 -9.24 6.79
N GLY A 80 6.54 -10.16 6.84
CA GLY A 80 5.79 -10.55 5.65
C GLY A 80 4.77 -9.49 5.24
N PHE A 81 4.19 -9.67 4.06
CA PHE A 81 3.22 -8.71 3.51
C PHE A 81 2.05 -8.48 4.47
N GLU A 82 1.41 -9.54 4.96
CA GLU A 82 0.24 -9.39 5.85
C GLU A 82 0.62 -8.74 7.18
N GLU A 83 1.78 -9.06 7.73
CA GLU A 83 2.27 -8.42 8.95
C GLU A 83 2.44 -6.92 8.76
N LEU A 84 3.05 -6.50 7.65
CA LEU A 84 3.24 -5.09 7.34
C LEU A 84 1.91 -4.38 7.02
N PHE A 85 1.03 -5.06 6.30
CA PHE A 85 -0.30 -4.55 6.01
C PHE A 85 -1.09 -4.32 7.30
N ASP A 86 -1.10 -5.31 8.19
CA ASP A 86 -1.77 -5.21 9.48
C ASP A 86 -1.18 -4.08 10.34
N ALA A 87 0.14 -3.90 10.31
CA ALA A 87 0.79 -2.80 11.02
C ALA A 87 0.33 -1.43 10.47
N CYS A 88 0.22 -1.30 9.16
CA CYS A 88 -0.29 -0.07 8.55
C CYS A 88 -1.72 0.23 9.02
N ILE A 89 -2.58 -0.78 9.06
CA ILE A 89 -3.95 -0.60 9.54
C ILE A 89 -3.97 -0.20 11.03
N ALA A 90 -3.21 -0.91 11.85
CA ALA A 90 -3.16 -0.66 13.30
C ALA A 90 -2.60 0.73 13.64
N LEU A 91 -1.73 1.27 12.80
CA LEU A 91 -1.10 2.58 13.00
C LEU A 91 -1.80 3.70 12.24
N ASP A 92 -3.00 3.46 11.73
CA ASP A 92 -3.83 4.45 11.04
C ASP A 92 -3.21 5.03 9.77
N VAL A 93 -2.43 4.26 9.05
CA VAL A 93 -2.00 4.66 7.71
C VAL A 93 -3.24 4.82 6.83
N ARG A 94 -3.37 5.98 6.18
CA ARG A 94 -4.48 6.23 5.26
C ARG A 94 -4.22 5.51 3.95
N ILE A 95 -5.13 4.61 3.56
CA ILE A 95 -5.03 3.88 2.30
C ILE A 95 -6.06 4.42 1.33
N MET A 96 -5.57 5.01 0.23
CA MET A 96 -6.41 5.50 -0.86
C MET A 96 -6.25 4.59 -2.07
N VAL A 97 -7.34 4.39 -2.79
CA VAL A 97 -7.33 3.62 -4.04
C VAL A 97 -7.79 4.53 -5.18
N CYS A 98 -7.00 4.60 -6.22
CA CYS A 98 -7.24 5.48 -7.36
C CYS A 98 -8.40 4.96 -8.22
N ASP A 99 -9.43 5.77 -8.40
CA ASP A 99 -10.59 5.40 -9.24
C ASP A 99 -10.18 5.14 -10.70
N MET A 100 -9.32 5.99 -11.24
CA MET A 100 -8.79 5.80 -12.60
C MET A 100 -7.97 4.51 -12.70
N GLY A 101 -7.17 4.22 -11.67
CA GLY A 101 -6.38 3.01 -11.62
C GLY A 101 -7.24 1.74 -11.59
N LEU A 102 -8.32 1.75 -10.81
CA LEU A 102 -9.28 0.64 -10.81
C LEU A 102 -9.84 0.42 -12.20
N ARG A 103 -10.31 1.47 -12.87
CA ARG A 103 -10.84 1.35 -14.23
C ARG A 103 -9.78 0.87 -15.22
N ALA A 104 -8.57 1.38 -15.12
CA ALA A 104 -7.47 0.96 -16.00
C ALA A 104 -7.15 -0.52 -15.86
N MET A 105 -7.27 -1.07 -14.65
CA MET A 105 -7.01 -2.49 -14.37
C MET A 105 -8.25 -3.37 -14.56
N GLY A 106 -9.38 -2.80 -14.95
CA GLY A 106 -10.63 -3.56 -15.10
C GLY A 106 -11.23 -4.03 -13.78
N LEU A 107 -10.96 -3.30 -12.71
CA LEU A 107 -11.39 -3.65 -11.35
C LEU A 107 -12.42 -2.65 -10.81
N THR A 108 -13.18 -3.12 -9.83
CA THR A 108 -14.08 -2.28 -9.03
C THR A 108 -13.71 -2.41 -7.55
N GLY A 109 -14.31 -1.58 -6.71
CA GLY A 109 -14.10 -1.68 -5.26
C GLY A 109 -14.48 -3.04 -4.69
N ASP A 110 -15.41 -3.75 -5.33
CA ASP A 110 -15.85 -5.08 -4.89
C ASP A 110 -14.78 -6.16 -5.11
N ASP A 111 -13.81 -5.90 -5.98
CA ASP A 111 -12.69 -6.81 -6.24
C ASP A 111 -11.59 -6.71 -5.19
N LEU A 112 -11.69 -5.74 -4.26
CA LEU A 112 -10.70 -5.51 -3.22
C LEU A 112 -11.06 -6.27 -1.95
N ARG A 113 -10.03 -6.59 -1.17
CA ARG A 113 -10.23 -7.16 0.17
C ARG A 113 -11.09 -6.21 1.02
N GLN A 114 -11.95 -6.78 1.87
CA GLN A 114 -12.92 -6.00 2.63
C GLN A 114 -12.54 -5.83 4.10
N ASP A 115 -11.36 -6.25 4.49
CA ASP A 115 -10.87 -6.24 5.87
C ASP A 115 -10.12 -4.95 6.24
N PHE A 116 -10.24 -3.92 5.44
CA PHE A 116 -9.68 -2.61 5.73
C PHE A 116 -10.57 -1.51 5.15
N ARG A 117 -10.42 -0.32 5.72
CA ARG A 117 -11.10 0.86 5.19
C ARG A 117 -10.19 1.54 4.17
N HIS A 118 -10.65 1.60 2.92
CA HIS A 118 -9.97 2.39 1.90
C HIS A 118 -10.76 3.65 1.58
N HIS A 119 -10.03 4.68 1.16
CA HIS A 119 -10.62 5.94 0.72
C HIS A 119 -10.56 5.97 -0.81
N SER A 120 -11.72 6.16 -1.44
CA SER A 120 -11.79 6.34 -2.88
C SER A 120 -11.40 7.77 -3.24
N GLY A 121 -10.84 7.95 -4.40
CA GLY A 121 -10.54 9.27 -4.91
C GLY A 121 -9.61 9.21 -6.11
N GLY A 122 -9.37 10.38 -6.68
CA GLY A 122 -8.45 10.53 -7.79
C GLY A 122 -7.13 11.17 -7.36
N ILE A 123 -6.33 11.49 -8.35
CA ILE A 123 -5.03 12.12 -8.16
C ILE A 123 -5.16 13.46 -7.43
N VAL A 124 -6.19 14.25 -7.75
CA VAL A 124 -6.40 15.55 -7.09
C VAL A 124 -6.66 15.37 -5.60
N THR A 125 -7.49 14.39 -5.23
CA THR A 125 -7.75 14.08 -3.82
C THR A 125 -6.46 13.72 -3.08
N PHE A 126 -5.61 12.92 -3.71
CA PHE A 126 -4.31 12.57 -3.14
C PHE A 126 -3.40 13.78 -3.00
N LEU A 127 -3.33 14.63 -4.02
CA LEU A 127 -2.50 15.84 -3.96
C LEU A 127 -2.96 16.82 -2.89
N ASP A 128 -4.28 16.93 -2.67
CA ASP A 128 -4.83 17.77 -1.60
C ASP A 128 -4.58 17.18 -0.22
N ASP A 129 -4.45 15.86 -0.11
CA ASP A 129 -4.12 15.18 1.15
C ASP A 129 -2.66 15.37 1.56
N ALA A 130 -1.78 15.62 0.60
CA ALA A 130 -0.34 15.78 0.86
C ALA A 130 -0.06 17.09 1.60
N SER A 131 1.04 17.09 2.37
CA SER A 131 1.49 18.27 3.11
C SER A 131 2.54 19.03 2.31
N ALA A 132 2.48 20.37 2.39
CA ALA A 132 3.50 21.24 1.78
C ALA A 132 4.90 21.00 2.38
N ASP A 133 4.96 20.63 3.66
CA ASP A 133 6.20 20.33 4.36
C ASP A 133 6.50 18.82 4.43
N GLY A 134 5.72 18.03 3.74
CA GLY A 134 5.87 16.59 3.71
C GLY A 134 6.82 16.09 2.63
N ALA A 135 7.03 14.79 2.62
CA ALA A 135 7.73 14.09 1.55
C ALA A 135 6.74 13.30 0.70
N MET A 136 6.97 13.25 -0.60
CA MET A 136 6.20 12.44 -1.53
C MET A 136 7.13 11.49 -2.25
N LEU A 137 6.77 10.21 -2.25
CA LEU A 137 7.53 9.16 -2.92
C LEU A 137 6.67 8.51 -4.00
N PHE A 138 7.34 8.03 -5.03
CA PHE A 138 6.72 7.26 -6.09
C PHE A 138 7.42 5.89 -6.18
N ILE A 139 6.67 4.84 -5.94
CA ILE A 139 7.20 3.46 -5.89
C ILE A 139 6.51 2.56 -6.91
#